data_6613c3c5f033826ae4fdaba5006d20ee
#
_entry.id   6613c3c5f033826ae4fdaba5006d20ee
#
_cell.length_a   1.000
_cell.length_b   1.000
_cell.length_c   1.000
_cell.angle_alpha   90.00
_cell.angle_beta   90.00
_cell.angle_gamma   90.00
#
_symmetry.space_group_name_H-M   'P 1'
#
loop_
_entity.id
_entity.type
_entity.pdbx_description
1 polymer ?
#
loop_
_entity_poly.entity_id
_entity_poly.type
_entity_poly.pdbx_seq_one_letter_code
_entity_poly.pdbx_strand_id
1 'polypeptide(L)'
;PNIAKLELELLALLDVLTLSSPLIIGGKSLGSRVASLIVDQTNALGWFALGYPFHPQRKPDTQRVAHLLTSQKPALIVQGTRDALGSYDEVLGYKLPNHINLRWLSHMDHSFKPFKASNYSQNEAIERAAMDIEQWVHCKLKYTVPQV
;
A
#
# COMPACT_ATOMS: atom_id res chain seq x y z
N PRO A 1 -15.88 9.74 -1.63
CA PRO A 1 -15.74 9.49 -0.19
C PRO A 1 -15.04 10.66 0.50
N ASN A 2 -15.50 11.03 1.69
CA ASN A 2 -14.82 12.03 2.51
C ASN A 2 -13.62 11.37 3.22
N ILE A 3 -12.41 11.65 2.76
CA ILE A 3 -11.17 11.06 3.29
C ILE A 3 -11.00 11.37 4.78
N ALA A 4 -11.18 12.63 5.18
CA ALA A 4 -11.03 13.04 6.58
C ALA A 4 -11.99 12.27 7.52
N LYS A 5 -13.21 11.99 7.06
CA LYS A 5 -14.13 11.14 7.82
C LYS A 5 -13.61 9.71 7.98
N LEU A 6 -13.10 9.11 6.90
CA LEU A 6 -12.54 7.76 6.95
C LEU A 6 -11.30 7.66 7.84
N GLU A 7 -10.45 8.69 7.85
CA GLU A 7 -9.30 8.78 8.75
C GLU A 7 -9.75 8.75 10.22
N LEU A 8 -10.72 9.59 10.58
CA LEU A 8 -11.27 9.64 11.95
C LEU A 8 -11.94 8.33 12.36
N GLU A 9 -12.72 7.72 11.47
CA GLU A 9 -13.38 6.43 11.75
C GLU A 9 -12.36 5.31 11.97
N LEU A 10 -11.30 5.26 11.18
CA LEU A 10 -10.27 4.24 11.34
C LEU A 10 -9.43 4.48 12.60
N LEU A 11 -9.06 5.72 12.92
CA LEU A 11 -8.38 6.05 14.17
C LEU A 11 -9.23 5.67 15.39
N ALA A 12 -10.51 6.02 15.39
CA ALA A 12 -11.43 5.66 16.49
C ALA A 12 -11.57 4.13 16.65
N LEU A 13 -11.60 3.38 15.54
CA LEU A 13 -11.59 1.92 15.58
C LEU A 13 -10.31 1.38 16.21
N LEU A 14 -9.16 1.90 15.82
CA LEU A 14 -7.87 1.47 16.34
C LEU A 14 -7.72 1.76 17.85
N ASP A 15 -8.26 2.87 18.32
CA ASP A 15 -8.24 3.25 19.75
C ASP A 15 -9.02 2.28 20.65
N VAL A 16 -10.12 1.70 20.13
CA VAL A 16 -10.92 0.74 20.91
C VAL A 16 -10.42 -0.71 20.79
N LEU A 17 -9.51 -0.99 19.85
CA LEU A 17 -8.93 -2.33 19.69
C LEU A 17 -7.82 -2.54 20.72
N THR A 18 -8.06 -3.45 21.66
CA THR A 18 -7.02 -3.92 22.59
C THR A 18 -6.26 -5.07 21.92
N LEU A 19 -5.13 -4.75 21.30
CA LEU A 19 -4.32 -5.74 20.59
C LEU A 19 -3.16 -6.20 21.45
N SER A 20 -3.02 -7.51 21.62
CA SER A 20 -1.87 -8.14 22.26
C SER A 20 -0.70 -8.40 21.30
N SER A 21 -0.94 -8.24 20.01
CA SER A 21 0.04 -8.47 18.92
C SER A 21 0.42 -7.17 18.22
N PRO A 22 1.62 -7.11 17.63
CA PRO A 22 2.00 -5.98 16.79
C PRO A 22 1.01 -5.74 15.66
N LEU A 23 0.76 -4.46 15.36
CA LEU A 23 -0.21 -4.03 14.37
C LEU A 23 0.50 -3.59 13.08
N ILE A 24 -0.04 -4.01 11.96
CA ILE A 24 0.25 -3.48 10.63
C ILE A 24 -1.09 -3.08 10.02
N ILE A 25 -1.17 -1.90 9.43
CA ILE A 25 -2.37 -1.45 8.76
C ILE A 25 -2.15 -1.40 7.25
N GLY A 26 -3.21 -1.54 6.50
CA GLY A 26 -3.08 -1.49 5.05
C GLY A 26 -4.42 -1.58 4.35
N GLY A 27 -4.36 -1.59 3.04
CA GLY A 27 -5.58 -1.73 2.26
C GLY A 27 -5.34 -1.67 0.76
N LYS A 28 -6.45 -1.77 0.03
CA LYS A 28 -6.48 -1.62 -1.42
C LYS A 28 -6.95 -0.21 -1.78
N SER A 29 -6.27 0.41 -2.76
CA SER A 29 -6.67 1.69 -3.33
C SER A 29 -6.97 2.76 -2.27
N LEU A 30 -8.21 3.22 -2.13
CA LEU A 30 -8.63 4.20 -1.13
C LEU A 30 -8.23 3.79 0.30
N GLY A 31 -8.39 2.51 0.66
CA GLY A 31 -8.01 2.00 1.99
C GLY A 31 -6.53 2.14 2.27
N SER A 32 -5.67 1.92 1.28
CA SER A 32 -4.23 2.13 1.42
C SER A 32 -3.87 3.61 1.60
N ARG A 33 -4.59 4.50 0.93
CA ARG A 33 -4.41 5.94 1.10
C ARG A 33 -4.80 6.39 2.51
N VAL A 34 -5.93 5.92 3.04
CA VAL A 34 -6.33 6.22 4.42
C VAL A 34 -5.28 5.69 5.40
N ALA A 35 -4.83 4.44 5.25
CA ALA A 35 -3.79 3.86 6.09
C ALA A 35 -2.51 4.72 6.08
N SER A 36 -2.06 5.16 4.91
CA SER A 36 -0.85 5.98 4.77
C SER A 36 -0.95 7.36 5.43
N LEU A 37 -2.16 7.94 5.51
CA LEU A 37 -2.39 9.24 6.12
C LEU A 37 -2.42 9.20 7.65
N ILE A 38 -2.83 8.07 8.24
CA ILE A 38 -2.99 7.95 9.69
C ILE A 38 -1.86 7.17 10.38
N VAL A 39 -1.05 6.42 9.64
CA VAL A 39 -0.10 5.46 10.24
C VAL A 39 0.84 6.09 11.27
N ASP A 40 1.32 7.29 11.02
CA ASP A 40 2.23 8.01 11.94
C ASP A 40 1.54 8.44 13.25
N GLN A 41 0.19 8.42 13.28
CA GLN A 41 -0.62 8.72 14.47
C GLN A 41 -0.98 7.45 15.26
N THR A 42 -0.49 6.28 14.85
CA THR A 42 -0.85 4.98 15.41
C THR A 42 0.37 4.25 15.97
N ASN A 43 0.13 3.19 16.74
CA ASN A 43 1.17 2.25 17.19
C ASN A 43 1.52 1.18 16.15
N ALA A 44 1.00 1.29 14.91
CA ALA A 44 1.34 0.34 13.85
C ALA A 44 2.84 0.35 13.56
N LEU A 45 3.41 -0.83 13.35
CA LEU A 45 4.83 -1.00 12.99
C LEU A 45 5.13 -0.54 11.56
N GLY A 46 4.13 -0.51 10.72
CA GLY A 46 4.22 -0.12 9.32
C GLY A 46 2.88 -0.27 8.63
N TRP A 47 2.87 -0.04 7.32
CA TRP A 47 1.66 -0.15 6.51
C TRP A 47 1.94 -0.74 5.12
N PHE A 48 0.89 -1.24 4.47
CA PHE A 48 1.01 -1.71 3.09
C PHE A 48 -0.13 -1.21 2.20
N ALA A 49 0.15 -1.19 0.91
CA ALA A 49 -0.81 -0.83 -0.13
C ALA A 49 -0.88 -1.90 -1.22
N LEU A 50 -2.09 -2.20 -1.64
CA LEU A 50 -2.40 -2.96 -2.84
C LEU A 50 -2.99 -2.02 -3.89
N GLY A 51 -2.16 -1.54 -4.81
CA GLY A 51 -2.54 -0.51 -5.77
C GLY A 51 -2.75 0.86 -5.10
N TYR A 52 -1.66 1.56 -4.76
CA TYR A 52 -1.74 2.89 -4.17
C TYR A 52 -2.20 3.92 -5.20
N PRO A 53 -3.22 4.75 -4.91
CA PRO A 53 -3.71 5.76 -5.83
C PRO A 53 -2.87 7.04 -5.74
N PHE A 54 -1.69 7.06 -6.38
CA PHE A 54 -0.75 8.19 -6.36
C PHE A 54 -1.33 9.50 -6.88
N HIS A 55 -2.35 9.44 -7.72
CA HIS A 55 -3.14 10.56 -8.20
C HIS A 55 -4.56 10.10 -8.57
N PRO A 56 -5.53 11.01 -8.73
CA PRO A 56 -6.84 10.66 -9.28
C PRO A 56 -6.72 10.24 -10.75
N GLN A 57 -7.63 9.41 -11.21
CA GLN A 57 -7.67 9.00 -12.61
C GLN A 57 -7.71 10.21 -13.55
N ARG A 58 -6.87 10.21 -14.60
CA ARG A 58 -6.72 11.31 -15.58
C ARG A 58 -6.30 12.66 -15.00
N LYS A 59 -5.72 12.68 -13.79
CA LYS A 59 -5.20 13.90 -13.15
C LYS A 59 -3.81 13.64 -12.56
N PRO A 60 -2.79 13.32 -13.37
CA PRO A 60 -1.45 12.97 -12.88
C PRO A 60 -0.77 14.11 -12.12
N ASP A 61 -1.13 15.37 -12.43
CA ASP A 61 -0.58 16.54 -11.72
C ASP A 61 -1.13 16.70 -10.30
N THR A 62 -2.23 16.02 -9.96
CA THR A 62 -2.82 16.03 -8.61
C THR A 62 -2.20 14.94 -7.75
N GLN A 63 -0.92 15.07 -7.44
CA GLN A 63 -0.16 14.05 -6.72
C GLN A 63 -0.60 13.90 -5.26
N ARG A 64 -0.58 12.66 -4.77
CA ARG A 64 -0.95 12.27 -3.40
C ARG A 64 0.26 11.66 -2.68
N VAL A 65 1.40 12.31 -2.79
CA VAL A 65 2.68 11.81 -2.29
C VAL A 65 3.29 12.65 -1.15
N ALA A 66 2.83 13.87 -0.95
CA ALA A 66 3.46 14.80 -0.01
C ALA A 66 3.65 14.19 1.40
N HIS A 67 2.61 13.54 1.96
CA HIS A 67 2.69 12.88 3.27
C HIS A 67 3.59 11.63 3.26
N LEU A 68 3.74 10.96 2.10
CA LEU A 68 4.65 9.81 1.97
C LEU A 68 6.11 10.24 2.09
N LEU A 69 6.45 11.44 1.63
CA LEU A 69 7.82 11.97 1.69
C LEU A 69 8.24 12.33 3.12
N THR A 70 7.30 12.54 4.02
CA THR A 70 7.54 12.93 5.43
C THR A 70 7.22 11.84 6.44
N SER A 71 6.48 10.80 6.05
CA SER A 71 6.14 9.67 6.92
C SER A 71 7.41 8.95 7.39
N GLN A 72 7.40 8.51 8.64
CA GLN A 72 8.52 7.80 9.27
C GLN A 72 8.31 6.28 9.33
N LYS A 73 7.11 5.81 9.05
CA LYS A 73 6.77 4.39 9.16
C LYS A 73 7.17 3.61 7.92
N PRO A 74 7.76 2.40 8.10
CA PRO A 74 8.04 1.50 6.99
C PRO A 74 6.78 1.18 6.20
N ALA A 75 6.92 1.06 4.89
CA ALA A 75 5.81 0.71 4.02
C ALA A 75 6.20 -0.28 2.92
N LEU A 76 5.22 -1.05 2.47
CA LEU A 76 5.26 -1.83 1.25
C LEU A 76 4.12 -1.39 0.33
N ILE A 77 4.44 -0.96 -0.87
CA ILE A 77 3.46 -0.69 -1.92
C ILE A 77 3.63 -1.75 -3.01
N VAL A 78 2.62 -2.58 -3.18
CA VAL A 78 2.52 -3.52 -4.32
C VAL A 78 1.70 -2.84 -5.40
N GLN A 79 2.32 -2.60 -6.56
CA GLN A 79 1.75 -1.76 -7.62
C GLN A 79 1.82 -2.46 -8.98
N GLY A 80 0.76 -2.37 -9.76
CA GLY A 80 0.78 -2.80 -11.17
C GLY A 80 1.59 -1.84 -12.04
N THR A 81 2.41 -2.35 -12.95
CA THR A 81 3.23 -1.48 -13.82
C THR A 81 2.39 -0.61 -14.76
N ARG A 82 1.13 -0.99 -15.01
CA ARG A 82 0.16 -0.28 -15.86
C ARG A 82 -0.97 0.37 -15.05
N ASP A 83 -0.76 0.58 -13.77
CA ASP A 83 -1.78 1.20 -12.93
C ASP A 83 -2.04 2.65 -13.39
N ALA A 84 -3.29 2.96 -13.78
CA ALA A 84 -3.69 4.27 -14.25
C ALA A 84 -3.75 5.36 -13.15
N LEU A 85 -3.52 4.98 -11.88
CA LEU A 85 -3.42 5.88 -10.74
C LEU A 85 -1.99 6.04 -10.23
N GLY A 86 -1.01 5.58 -11.00
CA GLY A 86 0.42 5.63 -10.72
C GLY A 86 1.14 4.49 -11.42
N SER A 87 1.52 4.70 -12.67
CA SER A 87 2.27 3.75 -13.48
C SER A 87 3.74 3.67 -13.01
N TYR A 88 4.45 2.66 -13.52
CA TYR A 88 5.86 2.45 -13.19
C TYR A 88 6.70 3.72 -13.42
N ASP A 89 6.59 4.32 -14.61
CA ASP A 89 7.40 5.49 -14.98
C ASP A 89 7.05 6.74 -14.14
N GLU A 90 5.78 6.94 -13.84
CA GLU A 90 5.33 8.07 -13.00
C GLU A 90 5.87 7.94 -11.56
N VAL A 91 5.74 6.76 -10.96
CA VAL A 91 6.10 6.55 -9.56
C VAL A 91 7.61 6.62 -9.34
N LEU A 92 8.42 6.19 -10.30
CA LEU A 92 9.87 6.37 -10.22
C LEU A 92 10.28 7.84 -10.11
N GLY A 93 9.50 8.74 -10.71
CA GLY A 93 9.72 10.19 -10.64
C GLY A 93 9.45 10.81 -9.27
N TYR A 94 8.69 10.16 -8.39
CA TYR A 94 8.31 10.73 -7.08
C TYR A 94 9.40 10.67 -6.02
N LYS A 95 10.49 9.92 -6.24
CA LYS A 95 11.64 9.80 -5.32
C LYS A 95 11.21 9.49 -3.88
N LEU A 96 10.37 8.47 -3.73
CA LEU A 96 9.89 8.03 -2.41
C LEU A 96 11.05 7.65 -1.48
N PRO A 97 10.91 7.86 -0.16
CA PRO A 97 11.93 7.48 0.83
C PRO A 97 12.26 5.98 0.81
N ASN A 98 13.49 5.62 1.15
CA ASN A 98 13.98 4.23 1.08
C ASN A 98 13.24 3.24 2.00
N HIS A 99 12.56 3.72 3.03
CA HIS A 99 11.73 2.88 3.91
C HIS A 99 10.35 2.57 3.31
N ILE A 100 9.98 3.19 2.20
CA ILE A 100 8.82 2.82 1.39
C ILE A 100 9.30 1.90 0.28
N ASN A 101 9.04 0.61 0.43
CA ASN A 101 9.44 -0.40 -0.54
C ASN A 101 8.37 -0.53 -1.63
N LEU A 102 8.80 -0.57 -2.88
CA LEU A 102 7.94 -0.84 -4.03
C LEU A 102 8.11 -2.27 -4.52
N ARG A 103 7.01 -2.96 -4.79
CA ARG A 103 6.96 -4.23 -5.50
C ARG A 103 6.09 -4.08 -6.73
N TRP A 104 6.65 -4.36 -7.87
CA TRP A 104 5.99 -4.18 -9.16
C TRP A 104 5.42 -5.50 -9.67
N LEU A 105 4.15 -5.49 -10.00
CA LEU A 105 3.49 -6.58 -10.71
C LEU A 105 3.46 -6.24 -12.21
N SER A 106 4.29 -6.94 -12.96
CA SER A 106 4.45 -6.69 -14.41
C SER A 106 3.13 -6.88 -15.15
N HIS A 107 2.82 -5.94 -16.04
CA HIS A 107 1.64 -5.97 -16.90
C HIS A 107 0.28 -5.85 -16.19
N MET A 108 0.24 -5.65 -14.89
CA MET A 108 -1.00 -5.51 -14.12
C MET A 108 -1.50 -4.07 -14.08
N ASP A 109 -2.82 -3.92 -14.05
CA ASP A 109 -3.52 -2.65 -13.82
C ASP A 109 -3.75 -2.38 -12.32
N HIS A 110 -4.54 -1.35 -11.99
CA HIS A 110 -4.91 -0.98 -10.62
C HIS A 110 -5.61 -2.09 -9.82
N SER A 111 -6.29 -3.01 -10.49
CA SER A 111 -6.98 -4.15 -9.88
C SER A 111 -6.18 -5.45 -9.98
N PHE A 112 -4.90 -5.36 -10.38
CA PHE A 112 -4.03 -6.50 -10.65
C PHE A 112 -4.56 -7.42 -11.77
N LYS A 113 -5.31 -6.85 -12.69
CA LYS A 113 -5.73 -7.55 -13.90
C LYS A 113 -4.65 -7.41 -14.97
N PRO A 114 -4.23 -8.52 -15.59
CA PRO A 114 -3.29 -8.48 -16.69
C PRO A 114 -3.94 -7.94 -17.96
N PHE A 115 -3.13 -7.52 -18.94
CA PHE A 115 -3.65 -7.33 -20.27
C PHE A 115 -3.95 -8.69 -20.96
N LYS A 116 -4.82 -8.69 -21.99
CA LYS A 116 -5.37 -9.92 -22.61
C LYS A 116 -4.32 -10.93 -23.12
N ALA A 117 -3.14 -10.47 -23.53
CA ALA A 117 -2.07 -11.32 -24.03
C ALA A 117 -1.06 -11.76 -22.97
N SER A 118 -1.32 -11.51 -21.70
CA SER A 118 -0.45 -11.94 -20.60
C SER A 118 -0.65 -13.42 -20.29
N ASN A 119 0.46 -14.11 -19.99
CA ASN A 119 0.42 -15.47 -19.47
C ASN A 119 0.10 -15.52 -17.96
N TYR A 120 0.04 -14.37 -17.28
CA TYR A 120 -0.29 -14.27 -15.86
C TYR A 120 -1.76 -14.00 -15.66
N SER A 121 -2.34 -14.65 -14.64
CA SER A 121 -3.71 -14.40 -14.19
C SER A 121 -3.75 -13.36 -13.08
N GLN A 122 -4.94 -12.81 -12.82
CA GLN A 122 -5.18 -11.94 -11.66
C GLN A 122 -4.94 -12.68 -10.33
N ASN A 123 -5.31 -13.98 -10.25
CA ASN A 123 -5.12 -14.77 -9.04
C ASN A 123 -3.63 -14.94 -8.71
N GLU A 124 -2.80 -15.26 -9.69
CA GLU A 124 -1.33 -15.32 -9.50
C GLU A 124 -0.76 -13.98 -9.03
N ALA A 125 -1.26 -12.87 -9.55
CA ALA A 125 -0.84 -11.54 -9.10
C ALA A 125 -1.23 -11.27 -7.64
N ILE A 126 -2.43 -11.70 -7.21
CA ILE A 126 -2.90 -11.57 -5.82
C ILE A 126 -2.09 -12.45 -4.88
N GLU A 127 -1.82 -13.70 -5.26
CA GLU A 127 -0.95 -14.62 -4.50
C GLU A 127 0.46 -14.06 -4.35
N ARG A 128 1.02 -13.51 -5.42
CA ARG A 128 2.32 -12.85 -5.38
C ARG A 128 2.33 -11.66 -4.44
N ALA A 129 1.30 -10.82 -4.46
CA ALA A 129 1.18 -9.68 -3.56
C ALA A 129 1.10 -10.12 -2.10
N ALA A 130 0.38 -11.20 -1.79
CA ALA A 130 0.32 -11.76 -0.44
C ALA A 130 1.69 -12.26 0.04
N MET A 131 2.43 -12.98 -0.82
CA MET A 131 3.80 -13.42 -0.52
C MET A 131 4.77 -12.25 -0.31
N ASP A 132 4.66 -11.19 -1.11
CA ASP A 132 5.50 -10.00 -0.97
C ASP A 132 5.22 -9.28 0.36
N ILE A 133 3.97 -9.22 0.82
CA ILE A 133 3.60 -8.67 2.14
C ILE A 133 4.21 -9.54 3.25
N GLU A 134 4.02 -10.87 3.21
CA GLU A 134 4.57 -11.78 4.20
C GLU A 134 6.09 -11.64 4.31
N GLN A 135 6.79 -11.69 3.19
CA GLN A 135 8.25 -11.51 3.15
C GLN A 135 8.68 -10.16 3.71
N TRP A 136 7.96 -9.09 3.38
CA TRP A 136 8.27 -7.76 3.87
C TRP A 136 8.10 -7.66 5.39
N VAL A 137 7.03 -8.25 5.94
CA VAL A 137 6.80 -8.32 7.39
C VAL A 137 7.98 -9.02 8.08
N HIS A 138 8.40 -10.19 7.59
CA HIS A 138 9.54 -10.91 8.16
C HIS A 138 10.85 -10.14 8.07
N CYS A 139 11.18 -9.63 6.89
CA CYS A 139 12.52 -9.09 6.63
C CYS A 139 12.69 -7.64 7.14
N LYS A 140 11.65 -6.82 7.04
CA LYS A 140 11.74 -5.39 7.32
C LYS A 140 11.26 -5.02 8.71
N LEU A 141 10.21 -5.67 9.19
CA LEU A 141 9.66 -5.41 10.52
C LEU A 141 10.25 -6.32 11.58
N LYS A 142 11.12 -7.26 11.20
CA LYS A 142 11.76 -8.26 12.09
C LYS A 142 10.73 -9.02 12.95
N TYR A 143 9.56 -9.26 12.38
CA TYR A 143 8.49 -9.97 13.05
C TYR A 143 8.27 -11.33 12.39
N THR A 144 8.28 -12.39 13.19
CA THR A 144 7.95 -13.74 12.74
C THR A 144 6.46 -13.97 12.97
N VAL A 145 5.69 -14.18 11.89
CA VAL A 145 4.29 -14.56 12.01
C VAL A 145 4.24 -15.93 12.71
N PRO A 146 3.53 -16.07 13.85
CA PRO A 146 3.38 -17.38 14.47
C PRO A 146 2.75 -18.35 13.48
N GLN A 147 3.36 -19.50 13.29
CA GLN A 147 2.75 -20.58 12.51
C GLN A 147 1.57 -21.13 13.29
N VAL A 148 0.38 -21.10 12.69
CA VAL A 148 -0.86 -21.66 13.25
C VAL A 148 -0.84 -23.17 13.07
#